data_c7dfb5283ba0a802fab0d30efcec4d79
#
_entry.id   c7dfb5283ba0a802fab0d30efcec4d79
#
_cell.length_a   1.000
_cell.length_b   1.000
_cell.length_c   1.000
_cell.angle_alpha   90.00
_cell.angle_beta   90.00
_cell.angle_gamma   90.00
#
_symmetry.space_group_name_H-M   'P 1'
#
loop_
_entity.id
_entity.type
_entity.pdbx_description
1 polymer ?
#
loop_
_entity_poly.entity_id
_entity_poly.type
_entity_poly.pdbx_seq_one_letter_code
_entity_poly.pdbx_strand_id
1 'polypeptide(L)'
;MRTKWKLLIAIAAVVVIVAVAVVLINLRPTEQASQPESTAGTDMVAGKLGFPVSEISIGEGGTTTAADGKTPIGYNGTCDSAAQAAANYTPVLHDVNTKTWEAQKATMKTLASDEAWIKDAVLLGDTYTTAAASGNFKSFDGGWLDRVDVKAGGLYRIVSCEAENRALIQVVYGGLRGGEAEPGGYFGTDSLELVWDGDWKISDVLVRIDDTELADKFPDQGPAGGLVGASTGEMPTLDNGLVGRYFENLSKEGWVEYANATR
;
A
#
# COMPACT_ATOMS: atom_id res chain seq x y z
N MET A 1 9.64 -17.68 -59.97
CA MET A 1 8.37 -18.07 -59.33
C MET A 1 8.49 -18.90 -58.04
N ARG A 2 9.61 -19.58 -57.74
CA ARG A 2 9.78 -20.41 -56.51
C ARG A 2 9.93 -19.64 -55.20
N THR A 3 10.37 -18.38 -55.23
CA THR A 3 10.65 -17.61 -54.02
C THR A 3 9.37 -17.02 -53.37
N LYS A 4 8.37 -16.65 -54.19
CA LYS A 4 7.09 -16.13 -53.66
C LYS A 4 6.24 -17.15 -52.96
N TRP A 5 6.37 -18.44 -53.38
CA TRP A 5 5.60 -19.55 -52.74
C TRP A 5 6.14 -19.92 -51.35
N LYS A 6 7.46 -19.82 -51.14
CA LYS A 6 8.08 -20.02 -49.83
C LYS A 6 7.67 -18.94 -48.83
N LEU A 7 7.49 -17.70 -49.30
CA LEU A 7 7.03 -16.59 -48.46
C LEU A 7 5.57 -16.77 -48.03
N LEU A 8 4.71 -17.26 -48.93
CA LEU A 8 3.30 -17.52 -48.61
C LEU A 8 3.13 -18.67 -47.61
N ILE A 9 3.97 -19.71 -47.71
CA ILE A 9 3.95 -20.83 -46.78
C ILE A 9 4.45 -20.38 -45.39
N ALA A 10 5.46 -19.53 -45.32
CA ALA A 10 5.95 -18.98 -44.05
C ALA A 10 4.92 -18.09 -43.35
N ILE A 11 4.18 -17.26 -44.10
CA ILE A 11 3.12 -16.41 -43.53
C ILE A 11 1.94 -17.26 -43.03
N ALA A 12 1.55 -18.29 -43.78
CA ALA A 12 0.49 -19.22 -43.38
C ALA A 12 0.86 -19.99 -42.11
N ALA A 13 2.12 -20.39 -41.94
CA ALA A 13 2.60 -21.08 -40.75
C ALA A 13 2.57 -20.16 -39.52
N VAL A 14 2.94 -18.90 -39.65
CA VAL A 14 2.89 -17.93 -38.55
C VAL A 14 1.44 -17.66 -38.10
N VAL A 15 0.52 -17.50 -39.05
CA VAL A 15 -0.90 -17.28 -38.73
C VAL A 15 -1.51 -18.49 -38.00
N VAL A 16 -1.17 -19.70 -38.39
CA VAL A 16 -1.64 -20.95 -37.73
C VAL A 16 -1.05 -21.05 -36.31
N ILE A 17 0.24 -20.69 -36.11
CA ILE A 17 0.88 -20.72 -34.78
C ILE A 17 0.22 -19.70 -33.86
N VAL A 18 -0.07 -18.49 -34.35
CA VAL A 18 -0.75 -17.45 -33.56
C VAL A 18 -2.18 -17.86 -33.23
N ALA A 19 -2.92 -18.44 -34.18
CA ALA A 19 -4.28 -18.92 -33.94
C ALA A 19 -4.32 -20.07 -32.93
N VAL A 20 -3.38 -21.01 -32.98
CA VAL A 20 -3.26 -22.11 -32.01
C VAL A 20 -2.86 -21.59 -30.64
N ALA A 21 -1.97 -20.60 -30.56
CA ALA A 21 -1.58 -19.96 -29.29
C ALA A 21 -2.78 -19.26 -28.63
N VAL A 22 -3.57 -18.51 -29.41
CA VAL A 22 -4.79 -17.84 -28.90
C VAL A 22 -5.84 -18.86 -28.43
N VAL A 23 -6.02 -19.97 -29.14
CA VAL A 23 -6.95 -21.03 -28.72
C VAL A 23 -6.45 -21.74 -27.47
N LEU A 24 -5.14 -22.00 -27.33
CA LEU A 24 -4.57 -22.63 -26.14
C LEU A 24 -4.60 -21.73 -24.92
N ILE A 25 -4.48 -20.41 -25.11
CA ILE A 25 -4.65 -19.44 -24.02
C ILE A 25 -6.10 -19.42 -23.55
N ASN A 26 -7.07 -19.50 -24.46
CA ASN A 26 -8.49 -19.52 -24.12
C ASN A 26 -9.02 -20.89 -23.65
N LEU A 27 -8.26 -21.99 -23.89
CA LEU A 27 -8.59 -23.33 -23.42
C LEU A 27 -7.81 -23.75 -22.15
N ARG A 28 -6.91 -22.91 -21.67
CA ARG A 28 -6.42 -23.14 -20.30
C ARG A 28 -7.63 -23.02 -19.39
N PRO A 29 -7.95 -24.06 -18.58
CA PRO A 29 -8.84 -23.84 -17.46
C PRO A 29 -8.22 -22.65 -16.74
N THR A 30 -9.00 -21.62 -16.51
CA THR A 30 -8.65 -20.62 -15.54
C THR A 30 -8.39 -21.44 -14.28
N GLU A 31 -7.13 -21.70 -13.93
CA GLU A 31 -6.78 -21.93 -12.54
C GLU A 31 -7.26 -20.63 -11.90
N GLN A 32 -8.48 -20.71 -11.45
CA GLN A 32 -9.05 -19.79 -10.50
C GLN A 32 -8.00 -19.79 -9.41
N ALA A 33 -7.19 -18.73 -9.37
CA ALA A 33 -6.31 -18.48 -8.26
C ALA A 33 -7.20 -18.73 -7.07
N SER A 34 -6.85 -19.73 -6.28
CA SER A 34 -7.59 -20.10 -5.08
C SER A 34 -7.69 -18.79 -4.31
N GLN A 35 -8.86 -18.15 -4.43
CA GLN A 35 -9.21 -17.05 -3.56
C GLN A 35 -8.91 -17.62 -2.19
N PRO A 36 -8.07 -16.99 -1.35
CA PRO A 36 -7.86 -17.48 -0.02
C PRO A 36 -9.27 -17.69 0.52
N GLU A 37 -9.59 -18.92 0.96
CA GLU A 37 -10.80 -19.17 1.71
C GLU A 37 -10.69 -18.21 2.89
N SER A 38 -11.26 -17.03 2.68
CA SER A 38 -11.67 -16.19 3.77
C SER A 38 -12.52 -17.12 4.61
N THR A 39 -12.04 -17.46 5.78
CA THR A 39 -12.82 -18.09 6.85
C THR A 39 -13.91 -17.11 7.31
N ALA A 40 -14.62 -16.51 6.38
CA ALA A 40 -15.75 -15.64 6.56
C ALA A 40 -17.02 -16.47 6.61
N GLY A 41 -17.16 -17.20 7.68
CA GLY A 41 -18.38 -17.86 8.11
C GLY A 41 -19.05 -17.17 9.30
N THR A 42 -18.69 -15.93 9.60
CA THR A 42 -19.43 -15.06 10.52
C THR A 42 -19.98 -13.90 9.73
N ASP A 43 -21.28 -13.61 9.85
CA ASP A 43 -21.91 -12.38 9.33
C ASP A 43 -21.13 -11.18 9.88
N MET A 44 -20.16 -10.67 9.13
CA MET A 44 -19.40 -9.49 9.53
C MET A 44 -20.36 -8.31 9.60
N VAL A 45 -20.44 -7.70 10.75
CA VAL A 45 -21.28 -6.52 10.97
C VAL A 45 -20.73 -5.38 10.12
N ALA A 46 -21.60 -4.72 9.36
CA ALA A 46 -21.21 -3.53 8.61
C ALA A 46 -20.76 -2.44 9.58
N GLY A 47 -19.56 -1.90 9.32
CA GLY A 47 -19.00 -0.81 10.10
C GLY A 47 -19.62 0.54 9.76
N LYS A 48 -19.09 1.60 10.38
CA LYS A 48 -19.57 2.97 10.17
C LYS A 48 -19.33 3.51 8.77
N LEU A 49 -18.31 3.00 8.07
CA LEU A 49 -17.99 3.39 6.70
C LEU A 49 -18.72 2.53 5.66
N GLY A 50 -19.49 1.53 6.11
CA GLY A 50 -20.26 0.64 5.24
C GLY A 50 -19.46 -0.54 4.69
N PHE A 51 -18.31 -0.84 5.26
CA PHE A 51 -17.52 -2.02 5.00
C PHE A 51 -17.63 -3.02 6.16
N PRO A 52 -17.32 -4.31 5.94
CA PRO A 52 -17.19 -5.27 7.04
C PRO A 52 -16.13 -4.80 8.05
N VAL A 53 -16.35 -5.07 9.34
CA VAL A 53 -15.37 -4.77 10.39
C VAL A 53 -14.61 -6.05 10.72
N SER A 54 -13.28 -5.98 10.71
CA SER A 54 -12.40 -7.08 11.14
C SER A 54 -12.13 -7.05 12.65
N GLU A 55 -11.47 -8.10 13.14
CA GLU A 55 -10.90 -8.14 14.47
C GLU A 55 -9.49 -7.50 14.53
N ILE A 56 -8.92 -7.13 13.38
CA ILE A 56 -7.57 -6.57 13.29
C ILE A 56 -7.55 -5.14 13.85
N SER A 57 -6.66 -4.91 14.80
CA SER A 57 -6.39 -3.61 15.42
C SER A 57 -5.03 -3.07 15.00
N ILE A 58 -4.99 -1.80 14.61
CA ILE A 58 -3.76 -1.06 14.31
C ILE A 58 -3.00 -0.79 15.61
N GLY A 59 -1.70 -0.97 15.61
CA GLY A 59 -0.83 -0.84 16.78
C GLY A 59 -0.63 -2.14 17.56
N GLU A 60 -1.23 -3.24 17.10
CA GLU A 60 -1.18 -4.55 17.74
C GLU A 60 -0.52 -5.60 16.84
N GLY A 61 -0.39 -6.85 17.33
CA GLY A 61 0.02 -8.04 16.58
C GLY A 61 1.50 -8.36 16.61
N GLY A 62 2.39 -7.40 16.81
CA GLY A 62 3.81 -7.64 16.98
C GLY A 62 4.17 -8.06 18.41
N THR A 63 5.24 -8.83 18.57
CA THR A 63 5.74 -9.30 19.89
C THR A 63 6.83 -8.40 20.46
N THR A 64 7.38 -7.49 19.68
CA THR A 64 8.41 -6.53 20.06
C THR A 64 8.29 -5.26 19.23
N THR A 65 9.21 -4.29 19.37
CA THR A 65 9.22 -3.03 18.62
C THR A 65 10.52 -2.87 17.84
N ALA A 66 10.45 -2.14 16.73
CA ALA A 66 11.60 -1.76 15.92
C ALA A 66 12.50 -0.73 16.62
N ALA A 67 13.54 -0.25 15.94
CA ALA A 67 14.54 0.67 16.50
C ALA A 67 13.98 2.01 16.99
N ASP A 68 12.82 2.44 16.48
CA ASP A 68 12.11 3.64 16.94
C ASP A 68 11.38 3.46 18.29
N GLY A 69 11.37 2.24 18.84
CA GLY A 69 10.74 1.88 20.11
C GLY A 69 9.20 1.91 20.10
N LYS A 70 8.57 2.08 18.93
CA LYS A 70 7.10 2.20 18.81
C LYS A 70 6.49 1.29 17.72
N THR A 71 7.18 1.07 16.60
CA THR A 71 6.64 0.28 15.49
C THR A 71 6.66 -1.20 15.84
N PRO A 72 5.51 -1.88 15.90
CA PRO A 72 5.44 -3.31 16.19
C PRO A 72 6.14 -4.14 15.12
N ILE A 73 6.88 -5.17 15.54
CA ILE A 73 7.54 -6.19 14.72
C ILE A 73 7.46 -7.55 15.41
N GLY A 74 7.89 -8.62 14.75
CA GLY A 74 7.83 -9.97 15.30
C GLY A 74 6.43 -10.55 15.19
N TYR A 75 5.84 -10.44 14.03
CA TYR A 75 4.54 -11.00 13.70
C TYR A 75 4.61 -12.52 13.52
N ASN A 76 3.48 -13.19 13.60
CA ASN A 76 3.36 -14.56 13.11
C ASN A 76 3.11 -14.55 11.60
N GLY A 77 3.26 -15.69 10.91
CA GLY A 77 3.16 -15.76 9.46
C GLY A 77 1.74 -15.80 8.88
N THR A 78 0.69 -15.42 9.63
CA THR A 78 -0.70 -15.44 9.16
C THR A 78 -1.02 -14.25 8.26
N CYS A 79 -2.06 -14.37 7.43
CA CYS A 79 -2.51 -13.27 6.57
C CYS A 79 -3.06 -12.08 7.36
N ASP A 80 -3.72 -12.33 8.48
CA ASP A 80 -4.19 -11.27 9.37
C ASP A 80 -3.02 -10.48 9.95
N SER A 81 -1.94 -11.18 10.34
CA SER A 81 -0.74 -10.50 10.83
C SER A 81 0.01 -9.75 9.73
N ALA A 82 -0.08 -10.18 8.46
CA ALA A 82 0.43 -9.40 7.34
C ALA A 82 -0.33 -8.08 7.19
N ALA A 83 -1.66 -8.09 7.33
CA ALA A 83 -2.47 -6.87 7.31
C ALA A 83 -2.19 -5.95 8.51
N GLN A 84 -1.94 -6.52 9.70
CA GLN A 84 -1.48 -5.75 10.87
C GLN A 84 -0.10 -5.13 10.64
N ALA A 85 0.85 -5.91 10.10
CA ALA A 85 2.18 -5.43 9.77
C ALA A 85 2.12 -4.28 8.77
N ALA A 86 1.37 -4.43 7.66
CA ALA A 86 1.18 -3.38 6.67
C ALA A 86 0.66 -2.07 7.31
N ALA A 87 -0.38 -2.17 8.14
CA ALA A 87 -0.94 -1.02 8.86
C ALA A 87 0.07 -0.31 9.76
N ASN A 88 0.90 -1.08 10.46
CA ASN A 88 1.88 -0.54 11.40
C ASN A 88 3.15 -0.03 10.71
N TYR A 89 3.44 -0.50 9.50
CA TYR A 89 4.59 -0.07 8.70
C TYR A 89 4.30 1.20 7.86
N THR A 90 3.06 1.39 7.40
CA THR A 90 2.64 2.56 6.62
C THR A 90 3.09 3.90 7.25
N PRO A 91 2.93 4.18 8.56
CA PRO A 91 3.41 5.43 9.14
C PRO A 91 4.93 5.62 9.02
N VAL A 92 5.70 4.53 9.05
CA VAL A 92 7.17 4.61 8.93
C VAL A 92 7.60 5.02 7.52
N LEU A 93 6.82 4.69 6.51
CA LEU A 93 7.10 5.04 5.10
C LEU A 93 6.87 6.53 4.83
N HIS A 94 5.97 7.17 5.57
CA HIS A 94 5.50 8.53 5.31
C HIS A 94 5.89 9.56 6.36
N ASP A 95 6.19 9.15 7.59
CA ASP A 95 6.38 10.06 8.74
C ASP A 95 7.70 10.85 8.64
N VAL A 96 7.86 11.63 7.57
CA VAL A 96 9.05 12.45 7.37
C VAL A 96 8.99 13.68 8.27
N ASN A 97 9.74 13.61 9.35
CA ASN A 97 9.98 14.74 10.24
C ASN A 97 11.50 14.97 10.35
N THR A 98 11.94 16.21 10.11
CA THR A 98 13.36 16.57 10.13
C THR A 98 14.05 16.19 11.44
N LYS A 99 13.33 16.18 12.57
CA LYS A 99 13.86 15.87 13.90
C LYS A 99 14.02 14.38 14.17
N THR A 100 13.26 13.52 13.46
CA THR A 100 13.22 12.08 13.72
C THR A 100 13.69 11.24 12.52
N TRP A 101 14.11 11.90 11.45
CA TRP A 101 14.42 11.27 10.18
C TRP A 101 15.47 10.15 10.27
N GLU A 102 16.54 10.34 11.05
CA GLU A 102 17.58 9.32 11.20
C GLU A 102 17.06 8.04 11.88
N ALA A 103 16.22 8.20 12.90
CA ALA A 103 15.58 7.05 13.57
C ALA A 103 14.61 6.34 12.63
N GLN A 104 13.86 7.10 11.84
CA GLN A 104 12.94 6.56 10.82
C GLN A 104 13.68 5.76 9.75
N LYS A 105 14.80 6.28 9.21
CA LYS A 105 15.65 5.53 8.27
C LYS A 105 16.12 4.19 8.84
N ALA A 106 16.54 4.19 10.11
CA ALA A 106 16.97 2.97 10.78
C ALA A 106 15.83 1.96 10.92
N THR A 107 14.63 2.44 11.25
CA THR A 107 13.43 1.60 11.33
C THR A 107 13.05 1.05 9.94
N MET A 108 13.02 1.87 8.89
CA MET A 108 12.74 1.42 7.52
C MET A 108 13.66 0.27 7.09
N LYS A 109 14.97 0.34 7.41
CA LYS A 109 15.92 -0.74 7.16
C LYS A 109 15.60 -2.03 7.91
N THR A 110 15.02 -1.93 9.10
CA THR A 110 14.58 -3.09 9.88
C THR A 110 13.36 -3.76 9.26
N LEU A 111 12.48 -2.98 8.65
CA LEU A 111 11.23 -3.45 8.05
C LEU A 111 11.41 -3.98 6.62
N ALA A 112 12.50 -3.62 5.93
CA ALA A 112 12.76 -4.02 4.55
C ALA A 112 13.30 -5.46 4.46
N SER A 113 12.87 -6.21 3.43
CA SER A 113 13.48 -7.49 3.07
C SER A 113 14.83 -7.32 2.38
N ASP A 114 14.98 -6.23 1.62
CA ASP A 114 16.24 -5.76 1.05
C ASP A 114 16.27 -4.23 1.02
N GLU A 115 17.43 -3.64 0.69
CA GLU A 115 17.56 -2.18 0.66
C GLU A 115 17.21 -1.56 -0.71
N ALA A 116 16.83 -2.34 -1.72
CA ALA A 116 16.69 -1.83 -3.08
C ALA A 116 15.54 -0.80 -3.18
N TRP A 117 14.38 -1.14 -2.67
CA TRP A 117 13.18 -0.31 -2.74
C TRP A 117 13.24 0.92 -1.82
N ILE A 118 13.90 0.82 -0.66
CA ILE A 118 13.97 1.96 0.29
C ILE A 118 14.94 3.06 -0.16
N LYS A 119 15.81 2.80 -1.12
CA LYS A 119 16.76 3.80 -1.64
C LYS A 119 16.09 5.10 -2.05
N ASP A 120 15.00 5.01 -2.79
CA ASP A 120 14.27 6.16 -3.30
C ASP A 120 13.52 6.90 -2.19
N ALA A 121 12.92 6.16 -1.25
CA ALA A 121 12.26 6.75 -0.08
C ALA A 121 13.28 7.46 0.82
N VAL A 122 14.45 6.85 1.06
CA VAL A 122 15.55 7.46 1.81
C VAL A 122 16.09 8.70 1.09
N LEU A 123 16.34 8.63 -0.22
CA LEU A 123 16.81 9.77 -1.00
C LEU A 123 15.82 10.94 -0.96
N LEU A 124 14.54 10.66 -1.04
CA LEU A 124 13.49 11.67 -0.97
C LEU A 124 13.47 12.34 0.41
N GLY A 125 13.49 11.57 1.50
CA GLY A 125 13.53 12.08 2.86
C GLY A 125 14.82 12.86 3.16
N ASP A 126 15.98 12.38 2.72
CA ASP A 126 17.25 13.10 2.83
C ASP A 126 17.20 14.44 2.07
N THR A 127 16.55 14.46 0.90
CA THR A 127 16.37 15.68 0.11
C THR A 127 15.50 16.68 0.84
N TYR A 128 14.36 16.26 1.38
CA TYR A 128 13.46 17.13 2.13
C TYR A 128 14.09 17.67 3.41
N THR A 129 14.77 16.83 4.18
CA THR A 129 15.42 17.27 5.44
C THR A 129 16.58 18.22 5.18
N THR A 130 17.37 17.98 4.12
CA THR A 130 18.46 18.88 3.69
C THR A 130 17.91 20.21 3.21
N ALA A 131 16.84 20.21 2.43
CA ALA A 131 16.22 21.42 1.93
C ALA A 131 15.59 22.24 3.06
N ALA A 132 14.93 21.60 4.03
CA ALA A 132 14.41 22.26 5.23
C ALA A 132 15.53 22.88 6.06
N ALA A 133 16.65 22.17 6.27
CA ALA A 133 17.80 22.67 7.02
C ALA A 133 18.51 23.86 6.33
N SER A 134 18.47 23.93 4.98
CA SER A 134 19.11 25.02 4.22
C SER A 134 18.29 26.31 4.17
N GLY A 135 17.05 26.30 4.69
CA GLY A 135 16.13 27.45 4.60
C GLY A 135 15.67 27.77 3.15
N ASN A 136 15.95 26.87 2.20
CA ASN A 136 15.55 27.06 0.80
C ASN A 136 14.05 26.92 0.56
N PHE A 137 13.33 26.33 1.49
CA PHE A 137 11.87 26.30 1.53
C PHE A 137 11.35 27.33 2.53
N LYS A 138 11.19 28.58 2.11
CA LYS A 138 10.61 29.64 2.97
C LYS A 138 9.17 29.33 3.45
N SER A 139 8.48 28.42 2.77
CA SER A 139 7.16 27.94 3.20
C SER A 139 7.23 26.91 4.33
N PHE A 140 8.43 26.55 4.79
CA PHE A 140 8.67 25.56 5.83
C PHE A 140 9.44 26.15 7.02
N ASP A 141 9.18 27.41 7.36
CA ASP A 141 9.63 28.03 8.62
C ASP A 141 9.06 27.23 9.79
N GLY A 142 9.78 26.25 10.29
CA GLY A 142 9.34 25.27 11.31
C GLY A 142 9.63 23.83 10.93
N GLY A 143 10.04 23.57 9.69
CA GLY A 143 10.34 22.24 9.18
C GLY A 143 9.25 21.68 8.27
N TRP A 144 9.57 20.56 7.62
CA TRP A 144 8.63 19.79 6.83
C TRP A 144 8.02 18.69 7.69
N LEU A 145 6.72 18.51 7.53
CA LEU A 145 5.95 17.42 8.11
C LEU A 145 5.26 16.63 7.00
N ASP A 146 5.46 15.34 6.98
CA ASP A 146 4.58 14.38 6.34
C ASP A 146 4.30 13.30 7.39
N ARG A 147 3.08 13.28 7.90
CA ARG A 147 2.65 12.37 8.96
C ARG A 147 1.34 11.72 8.58
N VAL A 148 1.25 10.41 8.75
CA VAL A 148 0.04 9.64 8.46
C VAL A 148 -0.49 8.92 9.69
N ASP A 149 -1.80 8.70 9.68
CA ASP A 149 -2.53 7.90 10.67
C ASP A 149 -3.43 6.92 9.94
N VAL A 150 -3.10 5.64 10.04
CA VAL A 150 -3.89 4.56 9.45
C VAL A 150 -5.26 4.44 10.11
N LYS A 151 -5.39 4.79 11.41
CA LYS A 151 -6.70 4.81 12.08
C LYS A 151 -7.65 5.83 11.47
N ALA A 152 -7.11 6.95 10.98
CA ALA A 152 -7.89 8.01 10.34
C ALA A 152 -8.44 7.60 8.97
N GLY A 153 -7.71 6.79 8.20
CA GLY A 153 -8.19 6.15 6.97
C GLY A 153 -9.08 4.94 7.25
N GLY A 154 -8.66 4.11 8.19
CA GLY A 154 -9.46 3.07 8.82
C GLY A 154 -9.79 1.84 7.98
N LEU A 155 -9.26 1.73 6.76
CA LEU A 155 -9.56 0.65 5.81
C LEU A 155 -8.31 -0.08 5.36
N TYR A 156 -8.46 -1.38 5.09
CA TYR A 156 -7.44 -2.18 4.40
C TYR A 156 -8.09 -3.19 3.44
N ARG A 157 -7.29 -3.73 2.53
CA ARG A 157 -7.67 -4.82 1.63
C ARG A 157 -6.51 -5.81 1.51
N ILE A 158 -6.77 -7.08 1.79
CA ILE A 158 -5.85 -8.17 1.44
C ILE A 158 -6.16 -8.54 -0.02
N VAL A 159 -5.28 -8.16 -0.94
CA VAL A 159 -5.44 -8.47 -2.37
C VAL A 159 -5.09 -9.92 -2.65
N SER A 160 -3.99 -10.39 -2.06
CA SER A 160 -3.61 -11.79 -2.03
C SER A 160 -2.73 -12.07 -0.82
N CYS A 161 -2.78 -13.29 -0.32
CA CYS A 161 -1.90 -13.70 0.77
C CYS A 161 -1.72 -15.21 0.76
N GLU A 162 -0.47 -15.63 0.89
CA GLU A 162 -0.05 -16.98 1.22
C GLU A 162 0.71 -16.90 2.55
N ALA A 163 0.17 -17.55 3.59
CA ALA A 163 0.73 -17.53 4.94
C ALA A 163 2.20 -18.00 4.94
N GLU A 164 3.04 -17.35 5.73
CA GLU A 164 4.48 -17.60 5.82
C GLU A 164 5.22 -17.53 4.47
N ASN A 165 4.69 -16.79 3.49
CA ASN A 165 5.31 -16.62 2.18
C ASN A 165 5.21 -15.17 1.70
N ARG A 166 4.07 -14.74 1.19
CA ARG A 166 3.90 -13.42 0.56
C ARG A 166 2.49 -12.88 0.74
N ALA A 167 2.38 -11.56 0.87
CA ALA A 167 1.10 -10.87 0.92
C ALA A 167 1.13 -9.57 0.10
N LEU A 168 0.02 -9.27 -0.59
CA LEU A 168 -0.26 -7.98 -1.22
C LEU A 168 -1.37 -7.29 -0.45
N ILE A 169 -1.05 -6.17 0.17
CA ILE A 169 -1.94 -5.46 1.08
C ILE A 169 -2.10 -4.01 0.64
N GLN A 170 -3.32 -3.50 0.67
CA GLN A 170 -3.59 -2.07 0.56
C GLN A 170 -4.08 -1.52 1.88
N VAL A 171 -3.59 -0.32 2.24
CA VAL A 171 -3.89 0.35 3.50
C VAL A 171 -4.27 1.78 3.22
N VAL A 172 -5.48 2.20 3.61
CA VAL A 172 -5.93 3.59 3.52
C VAL A 172 -5.53 4.33 4.80
N TYR A 173 -4.97 5.51 4.62
CA TYR A 173 -4.57 6.37 5.74
C TYR A 173 -5.04 7.82 5.54
N GLY A 174 -5.26 8.53 6.62
CA GLY A 174 -5.30 9.99 6.64
C GLY A 174 -3.90 10.53 6.84
N GLY A 175 -3.60 11.70 6.28
CA GLY A 175 -2.29 12.31 6.38
C GLY A 175 -2.32 13.83 6.55
N LEU A 176 -1.25 14.37 7.08
CA LEU A 176 -0.95 15.79 7.13
C LEU A 176 0.38 16.02 6.42
N ARG A 177 0.39 16.94 5.44
CA ARG A 177 1.60 17.26 4.68
C ARG A 177 1.75 18.75 4.49
N GLY A 178 2.98 19.24 4.64
CA GLY A 178 3.31 20.63 4.41
C GLY A 178 4.27 21.23 5.44
N GLY A 179 4.27 22.55 5.56
CA GLY A 179 4.97 23.22 6.65
C GLY A 179 4.39 22.86 8.02
N GLU A 180 5.23 22.69 9.04
CA GLU A 180 4.81 22.25 10.38
C GLU A 180 3.74 23.18 10.99
N ALA A 181 3.74 24.47 10.61
CA ALA A 181 2.79 25.45 11.14
C ALA A 181 1.37 25.30 10.56
N GLU A 182 1.24 24.93 9.28
CA GLU A 182 -0.05 24.81 8.59
C GLU A 182 -0.05 23.63 7.60
N PRO A 183 0.02 22.38 8.07
CA PRO A 183 -0.02 21.23 7.19
C PRO A 183 -1.42 21.02 6.61
N GLY A 184 -1.49 20.64 5.34
CA GLY A 184 -2.74 20.25 4.67
C GLY A 184 -3.10 18.80 4.95
N GLY A 185 -4.39 18.55 5.19
CA GLY A 185 -4.95 17.19 5.32
C GLY A 185 -5.15 16.52 3.96
N TYR A 186 -4.88 15.21 3.88
CA TYR A 186 -5.12 14.41 2.68
C TYR A 186 -5.45 12.95 3.05
N PHE A 187 -5.88 12.15 2.06
CA PHE A 187 -5.96 10.69 2.17
C PHE A 187 -5.10 10.05 1.10
N GLY A 188 -4.57 8.89 1.43
CA GLY A 188 -3.81 8.06 0.51
C GLY A 188 -4.03 6.59 0.75
N THR A 189 -3.56 5.77 -0.19
CA THR A 189 -3.51 4.33 -0.09
C THR A 189 -2.08 3.87 -0.35
N ASP A 190 -1.52 3.11 0.58
CA ASP A 190 -0.31 2.34 0.31
C ASP A 190 -0.68 0.98 -0.24
N SER A 191 0.02 0.56 -1.29
CA SER A 191 -0.01 -0.79 -1.82
C SER A 191 1.35 -1.42 -1.53
N LEU A 192 1.35 -2.39 -0.60
CA LEU A 192 2.57 -3.03 -0.10
C LEU A 192 2.64 -4.49 -0.56
N GLU A 193 3.83 -4.89 -0.97
CA GLU A 193 4.19 -6.29 -1.08
C GLU A 193 5.03 -6.67 0.14
N LEU A 194 4.55 -7.66 0.89
CA LEU A 194 5.23 -8.21 2.04
C LEU A 194 5.73 -9.63 1.73
N VAL A 195 6.90 -9.98 2.26
CA VAL A 195 7.46 -11.32 2.22
C VAL A 195 7.76 -11.79 3.64
N TRP A 196 7.65 -13.11 3.86
CA TRP A 196 7.94 -13.73 5.14
C TRP A 196 9.42 -14.14 5.22
N ASP A 197 10.12 -13.64 6.23
CA ASP A 197 11.48 -14.02 6.59
C ASP A 197 11.60 -14.13 8.13
N GLY A 198 10.79 -15.04 8.71
CA GLY A 198 10.66 -15.15 10.16
C GLY A 198 9.91 -13.97 10.82
N ASP A 199 9.55 -12.98 10.05
CA ASP A 199 8.70 -11.84 10.31
C ASP A 199 8.21 -11.29 8.96
N TRP A 200 7.11 -10.53 8.93
CA TRP A 200 6.69 -9.83 7.72
C TRP A 200 7.63 -8.66 7.41
N LYS A 201 8.22 -8.68 6.21
CA LYS A 201 9.12 -7.64 5.70
C LYS A 201 8.55 -7.02 4.44
N ILE A 202 8.74 -5.73 4.25
CA ILE A 202 8.36 -5.06 3.00
C ILE A 202 9.37 -5.46 1.93
N SER A 203 8.90 -6.09 0.85
CA SER A 203 9.71 -6.35 -0.34
C SER A 203 9.56 -5.24 -1.38
N ASP A 204 8.40 -4.59 -1.40
CA ASP A 204 8.14 -3.48 -2.31
C ASP A 204 6.96 -2.62 -1.82
N VAL A 205 6.91 -1.37 -2.24
CA VAL A 205 5.82 -0.44 -1.95
C VAL A 205 5.58 0.49 -3.14
N LEU A 206 4.32 0.65 -3.55
CA LEU A 206 3.94 1.55 -4.62
C LEU A 206 4.03 3.00 -4.14
N VAL A 207 5.24 3.57 -4.19
CA VAL A 207 5.50 4.98 -3.85
C VAL A 207 5.33 5.90 -5.05
N ARG A 208 5.44 5.36 -6.27
CA ARG A 208 5.40 6.11 -7.53
C ARG A 208 4.37 5.54 -8.49
N ILE A 209 3.73 6.44 -9.22
CA ILE A 209 2.75 6.10 -10.27
C ILE A 209 3.41 5.35 -11.45
N ASP A 210 4.72 5.43 -11.58
CA ASP A 210 5.52 4.83 -12.66
C ASP A 210 6.07 3.42 -12.34
N ASP A 211 5.85 2.91 -11.13
CA ASP A 211 6.11 1.50 -10.83
C ASP A 211 4.98 0.61 -11.37
N THR A 212 5.07 0.28 -12.65
CA THR A 212 4.06 -0.51 -13.34
C THR A 212 4.07 -1.97 -12.92
N GLU A 213 5.23 -2.52 -12.54
CA GLU A 213 5.35 -3.93 -12.17
C GLU A 213 4.60 -4.25 -10.87
N LEU A 214 4.77 -3.43 -9.85
CA LEU A 214 4.01 -3.59 -8.61
C LEU A 214 2.55 -3.17 -8.78
N ALA A 215 2.28 -2.09 -9.52
CA ALA A 215 0.91 -1.62 -9.76
C ALA A 215 0.03 -2.67 -10.43
N ASP A 216 0.58 -3.44 -11.37
CA ASP A 216 -0.13 -4.50 -12.10
C ASP A 216 -0.56 -5.68 -11.19
N LYS A 217 0.02 -5.81 -9.99
CA LYS A 217 -0.36 -6.83 -9.02
C LYS A 217 -1.63 -6.44 -8.23
N PHE A 218 -2.03 -5.18 -8.26
CA PHE A 218 -3.20 -4.68 -7.55
C PHE A 218 -4.37 -4.41 -8.50
N PRO A 219 -5.63 -4.65 -8.07
CA PRO A 219 -6.80 -4.44 -8.93
C PRO A 219 -7.06 -2.96 -9.26
N ASP A 220 -6.60 -2.07 -8.41
CA ASP A 220 -6.63 -0.62 -8.53
C ASP A 220 -5.65 0.00 -7.51
N GLN A 221 -5.42 1.30 -7.59
CA GLN A 221 -4.53 2.01 -6.67
C GLN A 221 -5.20 2.36 -5.32
N GLY A 222 -6.45 1.94 -5.12
CA GLY A 222 -7.23 2.28 -3.95
C GLY A 222 -7.65 3.76 -3.89
N PRO A 223 -8.41 4.15 -2.87
CA PRO A 223 -8.85 5.52 -2.69
C PRO A 223 -7.66 6.45 -2.41
N ALA A 224 -7.52 7.47 -3.23
CA ALA A 224 -6.54 8.53 -3.04
C ALA A 224 -7.23 9.89 -3.28
N GLY A 225 -6.96 10.84 -2.44
CA GLY A 225 -7.54 12.16 -2.53
C GLY A 225 -6.49 13.25 -2.36
N GLY A 226 -6.68 14.35 -3.06
CA GLY A 226 -5.93 15.57 -2.82
C GLY A 226 -6.26 16.17 -1.44
N LEU A 227 -5.83 17.41 -1.21
CA LEU A 227 -6.10 18.14 0.03
C LEU A 227 -7.60 18.12 0.39
N VAL A 228 -7.91 17.73 1.61
CA VAL A 228 -9.29 17.67 2.13
C VAL A 228 -9.57 18.98 2.88
N GLY A 229 -10.27 19.90 2.20
CA GLY A 229 -10.71 21.15 2.81
C GLY A 229 -9.59 22.18 3.04
N ALA A 230 -9.91 23.22 3.82
CA ALA A 230 -8.92 24.19 4.28
C ALA A 230 -7.96 23.51 5.27
N SER A 231 -6.68 23.88 5.20
CA SER A 231 -5.67 23.42 6.16
C SER A 231 -6.06 23.83 7.57
N THR A 232 -6.49 22.86 8.38
CA THR A 232 -6.81 23.11 9.80
C THR A 232 -5.68 22.65 10.73
N GLY A 233 -4.66 21.98 10.15
CA GLY A 233 -3.63 21.28 10.93
C GLY A 233 -4.13 20.02 11.64
N GLU A 234 -5.41 19.67 11.49
CA GLU A 234 -6.01 18.49 12.09
C GLU A 234 -5.94 17.29 11.13
N MET A 235 -5.68 16.11 11.70
CA MET A 235 -5.67 14.85 10.96
C MET A 235 -7.06 14.59 10.38
N PRO A 236 -7.22 14.47 9.04
CA PRO A 236 -8.51 14.18 8.45
C PRO A 236 -8.94 12.76 8.80
N THR A 237 -10.22 12.57 9.13
CA THR A 237 -10.80 11.26 9.38
C THR A 237 -11.78 10.91 8.26
N LEU A 238 -11.67 9.68 7.74
CA LEU A 238 -12.56 9.19 6.69
C LEU A 238 -14.00 9.08 7.22
N ASP A 239 -14.94 9.60 6.45
CA ASP A 239 -16.37 9.54 6.74
C ASP A 239 -17.16 8.99 5.54
N ASN A 240 -18.45 8.74 5.72
CA ASN A 240 -19.32 8.19 4.67
C ASN A 240 -19.41 9.08 3.42
N GLY A 241 -19.32 10.39 3.55
CA GLY A 241 -19.34 11.32 2.43
C GLY A 241 -18.07 11.22 1.58
N LEU A 242 -16.92 11.12 2.28
CA LEU A 242 -15.62 10.91 1.64
C LEU A 242 -15.52 9.50 1.03
N VAL A 243 -16.01 8.46 1.71
CA VAL A 243 -16.12 7.12 1.15
C VAL A 243 -16.95 7.13 -0.14
N GLY A 244 -18.11 7.78 -0.14
CA GLY A 244 -18.94 7.91 -1.34
C GLY A 244 -18.18 8.52 -2.51
N ARG A 245 -17.39 9.57 -2.26
CA ARG A 245 -16.57 10.25 -3.26
C ARG A 245 -15.37 9.42 -3.74
N TYR A 246 -14.61 8.85 -2.83
CA TYR A 246 -13.36 8.15 -3.17
C TYR A 246 -13.59 6.78 -3.78
N PHE A 247 -14.71 6.12 -3.47
CA PHE A 247 -15.11 4.83 -4.03
C PHE A 247 -16.11 4.93 -5.18
N GLU A 248 -16.38 6.14 -5.73
CA GLU A 248 -17.33 6.32 -6.83
C GLU A 248 -16.99 5.43 -8.05
N ASN A 249 -15.68 5.32 -8.36
CA ASN A 249 -15.18 4.55 -9.51
C ASN A 249 -14.28 3.38 -9.10
N LEU A 250 -14.28 2.98 -7.83
CA LEU A 250 -13.47 1.90 -7.29
C LEU A 250 -14.36 0.76 -6.78
N SER A 251 -13.89 -0.47 -6.90
CA SER A 251 -14.55 -1.60 -6.26
C SER A 251 -14.45 -1.50 -4.74
N LYS A 252 -15.58 -1.72 -4.06
CA LYS A 252 -15.62 -1.89 -2.61
C LYS A 252 -15.30 -3.31 -2.16
N GLU A 253 -15.16 -4.23 -3.09
CA GLU A 253 -14.89 -5.63 -2.81
C GLU A 253 -13.54 -5.82 -2.11
N GLY A 254 -13.52 -6.63 -1.07
CA GLY A 254 -12.34 -6.96 -0.29
C GLY A 254 -11.87 -5.89 0.70
N TRP A 255 -12.43 -4.67 0.67
CA TRP A 255 -12.13 -3.66 1.67
C TRP A 255 -12.81 -3.96 3.01
N VAL A 256 -12.07 -3.75 4.11
CA VAL A 256 -12.48 -4.07 5.48
C VAL A 256 -12.06 -2.93 6.41
N GLU A 257 -12.90 -2.64 7.40
CA GLU A 257 -12.58 -1.66 8.45
C GLU A 257 -11.73 -2.31 9.56
N TYR A 258 -10.70 -1.60 10.02
CA TYR A 258 -9.99 -1.99 11.24
C TYR A 258 -10.90 -1.87 12.47
N ALA A 259 -10.73 -2.78 13.44
CA ALA A 259 -11.52 -2.79 14.68
C ALA A 259 -11.42 -1.48 15.46
N ASN A 260 -10.26 -0.83 15.44
CA ASN A 260 -9.96 0.40 16.18
C ASN A 260 -9.76 1.63 15.28
N ALA A 261 -10.37 1.67 14.08
CA ALA A 261 -10.38 2.85 13.23
C ALA A 261 -10.97 4.06 13.96
N THR A 262 -10.41 5.24 13.73
CA THR A 262 -10.98 6.50 14.23
C THR A 262 -12.30 6.80 13.49
N ARG A 263 -13.35 7.19 14.25
CA ARG A 263 -14.71 7.33 13.69
C ARG A 263 -15.44 8.50 14.32
#